data_4d7525aaf8ba2157c28837e89bd395fd
#
_entry.id   4d7525aaf8ba2157c28837e89bd395fd
#
_cell.length_a   1.000
_cell.length_b   1.000
_cell.length_c   1.000
_cell.angle_alpha   90.00
_cell.angle_beta   90.00
_cell.angle_gamma   90.00
#
_symmetry.space_group_name_H-M   'P 1'
#
loop_
_entity.id
_entity.type
_entity.pdbx_description
1 polymer ?
#
loop_
_entity_poly.entity_id
_entity_poly.type
_entity_poly.pdbx_seq_one_letter_code
_entity_poly.pdbx_strand_id
1 'polypeptide(L)'
;MPMRIFIHKYVLAGAVLVGCGLFLTAPAPAAATLQGLQAGMEGPELTLKTVDGTTKTFADLKGEKLTMLVFWSTWSKKSEKVLARMEKLHEKYQAKGLAVVGVNADEPRVSDATLAGIKGVRDRLHIGFPLLTDEGLTTFHDYGVIALPTTVVLDTERVIRYEISGFPLVGGEALVDFVVATIEGKKAATTDDKARYQPNKNALRFYKMGQTTLKSKRMGDTAEMWFKKAVEADSSFVLPHLSLGKLYLQRGDTALAQGEFKEVLAKEPTNVLALCESGMILVNEGKGGEGVALLESARKSEEAYAPCYYYAGYAYGKEGKLADAVKMFDEAEKVNPLDYNTFVYKGKVLEAAKEWQKGEGAYKKALEIILSSN
;
A
#
# COMPACT_ATOMS: atom_id res chain seq x y z
N MET A 1 -78.90 18.27 22.34
CA MET A 1 -78.33 19.61 22.66
C MET A 1 -76.87 19.44 22.75
N PRO A 2 -76.04 19.96 21.82
CA PRO A 2 -74.64 19.80 21.83
C PRO A 2 -73.93 21.07 22.35
N MET A 3 -72.94 20.88 23.19
CA MET A 3 -72.14 21.91 23.71
C MET A 3 -70.89 22.14 22.83
N ARG A 4 -70.71 23.35 22.33
CA ARG A 4 -69.59 23.80 21.54
C ARG A 4 -68.42 24.08 22.46
N ILE A 5 -67.26 23.50 22.20
CA ILE A 5 -65.96 23.82 22.79
C ILE A 5 -65.15 24.58 21.78
N PHE A 6 -64.75 25.80 22.15
CA PHE A 6 -63.80 26.66 21.42
C PHE A 6 -62.37 26.16 21.58
N ILE A 7 -61.69 25.98 20.46
CA ILE A 7 -60.25 25.73 20.45
C ILE A 7 -59.56 27.00 19.94
N HIS A 8 -58.77 27.59 20.83
CA HIS A 8 -57.88 28.72 20.52
C HIS A 8 -56.63 28.20 19.80
N LYS A 9 -56.35 28.79 18.64
CA LYS A 9 -55.09 28.62 17.91
C LYS A 9 -54.00 29.42 18.58
N TYR A 10 -52.95 28.75 19.03
CA TYR A 10 -51.64 29.36 19.23
C TYR A 10 -50.68 28.84 18.17
N VAL A 11 -50.34 29.72 17.22
CA VAL A 11 -49.22 29.53 16.28
C VAL A 11 -47.95 29.95 17.02
N LEU A 12 -47.14 29.00 17.40
CA LEU A 12 -45.76 29.25 17.78
C LEU A 12 -44.85 29.02 16.56
N ALA A 13 -44.34 30.11 15.99
CA ALA A 13 -43.31 30.10 14.99
C ALA A 13 -41.98 29.68 15.67
N GLY A 14 -41.65 28.41 15.55
CA GLY A 14 -40.29 27.93 15.91
C GLY A 14 -39.34 28.13 14.73
N ALA A 15 -38.45 29.11 14.83
CA ALA A 15 -37.33 29.27 13.91
C ALA A 15 -36.34 28.10 14.12
N VAL A 16 -36.34 27.16 13.18
CA VAL A 16 -35.28 26.14 13.10
C VAL A 16 -34.03 26.82 12.50
N LEU A 17 -33.11 27.21 13.35
CA LEU A 17 -31.76 27.53 12.95
C LEU A 17 -31.07 26.24 12.48
N VAL A 18 -31.08 26.02 11.16
CA VAL A 18 -30.19 25.03 10.53
C VAL A 18 -28.79 25.62 10.60
N GLY A 19 -28.07 25.26 11.66
CA GLY A 19 -26.64 25.47 11.76
C GLY A 19 -25.96 24.59 10.71
N CYS A 20 -25.60 25.17 9.55
CA CYS A 20 -24.61 24.60 8.67
C CYS A 20 -23.26 24.58 9.42
N GLY A 21 -23.05 23.53 10.22
CA GLY A 21 -21.74 23.19 10.69
C GLY A 21 -20.90 22.79 9.47
N LEU A 22 -20.04 23.69 9.02
CA LEU A 22 -18.90 23.34 8.19
C LEU A 22 -18.05 22.35 9.02
N PHE A 23 -18.34 21.04 8.86
CA PHE A 23 -17.37 20.02 9.23
C PHE A 23 -16.20 20.20 8.26
N LEU A 24 -15.20 20.96 8.68
CA LEU A 24 -13.86 20.87 8.16
C LEU A 24 -13.42 19.42 8.43
N THR A 25 -13.70 18.54 7.49
CA THR A 25 -13.10 17.21 7.49
C THR A 25 -11.60 17.43 7.38
N ALA A 26 -10.87 17.20 8.47
CA ALA A 26 -9.43 17.08 8.39
C ALA A 26 -9.12 16.10 7.26
N PRO A 27 -8.13 16.37 6.40
CA PRO A 27 -7.73 15.40 5.39
C PRO A 27 -7.41 14.09 6.09
N ALA A 28 -7.99 12.99 5.61
CA ALA A 28 -7.70 11.67 6.12
C ALA A 28 -6.18 11.45 6.03
N PRO A 29 -5.55 10.89 7.08
CA PRO A 29 -4.13 10.55 7.00
C PRO A 29 -3.90 9.68 5.76
N ALA A 30 -2.79 9.90 5.06
CA ALA A 30 -2.44 9.14 3.87
C ALA A 30 -2.45 7.64 4.22
N ALA A 31 -3.11 6.82 3.39
CA ALA A 31 -3.14 5.37 3.59
C ALA A 31 -1.70 4.82 3.61
N ALA A 32 -1.46 3.80 4.42
CA ALA A 32 -0.15 3.16 4.49
C ALA A 32 0.27 2.65 3.10
N THR A 33 1.34 3.20 2.58
CA THR A 33 1.88 2.90 1.23
C THR A 33 2.89 1.77 1.28
N LEU A 34 3.55 1.61 2.42
CA LEU A 34 4.57 0.59 2.65
C LEU A 34 4.15 -0.33 3.80
N GLN A 35 4.48 -1.61 3.68
CA GLN A 35 4.29 -2.57 4.74
C GLN A 35 5.51 -2.58 5.67
N GLY A 36 5.34 -2.06 6.89
CA GLY A 36 6.38 -2.11 7.91
C GLY A 36 7.36 -0.93 7.92
N LEU A 37 7.23 0.03 7.00
CA LEU A 37 7.99 1.26 6.97
C LEU A 37 7.05 2.47 6.83
N GLN A 38 7.52 3.62 7.26
CA GLN A 38 6.83 4.91 7.11
C GLN A 38 7.83 6.08 7.14
N ALA A 39 7.37 7.27 6.79
CA ALA A 39 8.16 8.49 6.91
C ALA A 39 8.74 8.67 8.33
N GLY A 40 9.98 9.12 8.41
CA GLY A 40 10.78 9.22 9.65
C GLY A 40 11.59 7.98 9.99
N MET A 41 11.38 6.85 9.32
CA MET A 41 12.19 5.64 9.49
C MET A 41 13.35 5.62 8.49
N GLU A 42 14.44 4.99 8.87
CA GLU A 42 15.55 4.71 7.96
C GLU A 42 15.14 3.64 6.96
N GLY A 43 15.33 3.91 5.67
CA GLY A 43 15.10 2.96 4.59
C GLY A 43 16.16 1.84 4.61
N PRO A 44 15.84 0.65 4.13
CA PRO A 44 16.79 -0.44 3.96
C PRO A 44 17.97 -0.05 3.05
N GLU A 45 19.13 -0.68 3.26
CA GLU A 45 20.21 -0.65 2.28
C GLU A 45 19.73 -1.26 0.96
N LEU A 46 20.27 -0.74 -0.13
CA LEU A 46 19.97 -1.29 -1.44
C LEU A 46 21.25 -1.57 -2.21
N THR A 47 21.21 -2.66 -2.95
CA THR A 47 22.26 -3.04 -3.91
C THR A 47 21.54 -3.55 -5.15
N LEU A 48 21.55 -2.76 -6.23
CA LEU A 48 20.80 -3.00 -7.45
C LEU A 48 21.74 -3.06 -8.64
N LYS A 49 21.27 -3.61 -9.77
CA LYS A 49 22.02 -3.63 -11.03
C LYS A 49 21.40 -2.70 -12.05
N THR A 50 22.23 -1.99 -12.81
CA THR A 50 21.78 -1.31 -14.03
C THR A 50 21.37 -2.33 -15.08
N VAL A 51 20.64 -1.89 -16.10
CA VAL A 51 20.29 -2.74 -17.25
C VAL A 51 21.53 -3.26 -18.03
N ASP A 52 22.71 -2.69 -17.78
CA ASP A 52 23.99 -3.09 -18.36
C ASP A 52 24.82 -3.95 -17.38
N GLY A 53 24.24 -4.36 -16.24
CA GLY A 53 24.83 -5.28 -15.27
C GLY A 53 25.74 -4.63 -14.20
N THR A 54 25.93 -3.30 -14.22
CA THR A 54 26.74 -2.61 -13.21
C THR A 54 26.02 -2.53 -11.89
N THR A 55 26.65 -3.01 -10.81
CA THR A 55 26.09 -2.92 -9.47
C THR A 55 26.17 -1.49 -8.93
N LYS A 56 25.11 -1.03 -8.31
CA LYS A 56 24.96 0.28 -7.67
C LYS A 56 24.44 0.13 -6.25
N THR A 57 24.99 0.88 -5.32
CA THR A 57 24.54 1.01 -3.94
C THR A 57 23.79 2.32 -3.73
N PHE A 58 23.16 2.50 -2.57
CA PHE A 58 22.55 3.80 -2.24
C PHE A 58 23.55 4.95 -2.32
N ALA A 59 24.78 4.73 -1.87
CA ALA A 59 25.84 5.74 -1.90
C ALA A 59 26.19 6.20 -3.33
N ASP A 60 26.08 5.30 -4.34
CA ASP A 60 26.31 5.61 -5.75
C ASP A 60 25.15 6.36 -6.41
N LEU A 61 23.96 6.29 -5.81
CA LEU A 61 22.69 6.74 -6.39
C LEU A 61 22.11 7.98 -5.71
N LYS A 62 22.55 8.28 -4.48
CA LYS A 62 21.97 9.34 -3.66
C LYS A 62 22.19 10.73 -4.26
N GLY A 63 21.15 11.56 -4.17
CA GLY A 63 21.25 12.98 -4.45
C GLY A 63 21.89 13.76 -3.31
N GLU A 64 22.37 14.95 -3.60
CA GLU A 64 22.94 15.86 -2.59
C GLU A 64 21.92 16.31 -1.54
N LYS A 65 20.62 16.29 -1.86
CA LYS A 65 19.55 16.67 -0.94
C LYS A 65 18.51 15.58 -0.77
N LEU A 66 17.99 15.05 -1.88
CA LEU A 66 16.95 14.03 -1.87
C LEU A 66 17.21 12.96 -2.92
N THR A 67 16.78 11.75 -2.62
CA THR A 67 16.74 10.63 -3.55
C THR A 67 15.31 10.11 -3.66
N MET A 68 14.79 10.00 -4.86
CA MET A 68 13.47 9.41 -5.14
C MET A 68 13.66 8.02 -5.72
N LEU A 69 13.26 6.99 -4.98
CA LEU A 69 13.15 5.62 -5.49
C LEU A 69 11.75 5.44 -6.06
N VAL A 70 11.66 5.08 -7.32
CA VAL A 70 10.40 4.80 -8.01
C VAL A 70 10.34 3.31 -8.32
N PHE A 71 9.62 2.55 -7.51
CA PHE A 71 9.33 1.14 -7.79
C PHE A 71 8.28 1.06 -8.90
N TRP A 72 8.57 0.34 -9.97
CA TRP A 72 7.75 0.33 -11.16
C TRP A 72 7.82 -1.00 -11.91
N SER A 73 6.90 -1.20 -12.87
CA SER A 73 6.89 -2.37 -13.74
C SER A 73 6.56 -2.02 -15.19
N THR A 74 7.04 -2.84 -16.12
CA THR A 74 6.78 -2.66 -17.56
C THR A 74 5.35 -3.00 -17.95
N TRP A 75 4.69 -3.90 -17.20
CA TRP A 75 3.30 -4.29 -17.41
C TRP A 75 2.27 -3.28 -16.86
N SER A 76 2.69 -2.32 -16.04
CA SER A 76 1.79 -1.33 -15.43
C SER A 76 1.77 -0.02 -16.23
N LYS A 77 0.66 0.26 -16.90
CA LYS A 77 0.42 1.56 -17.57
C LYS A 77 0.48 2.75 -16.61
N LYS A 78 0.18 2.56 -15.34
CA LYS A 78 0.33 3.59 -14.31
C LYS A 78 1.81 3.90 -14.06
N SER A 79 2.68 2.88 -14.10
CA SER A 79 4.14 3.03 -13.97
C SER A 79 4.72 3.96 -15.04
N GLU A 80 4.35 3.77 -16.29
CA GLU A 80 4.83 4.64 -17.38
C GLU A 80 4.47 6.12 -17.18
N LYS A 81 3.24 6.39 -16.71
CA LYS A 81 2.79 7.76 -16.40
C LYS A 81 3.59 8.39 -15.27
N VAL A 82 3.90 7.60 -14.23
CA VAL A 82 4.71 8.06 -13.10
C VAL A 82 6.15 8.32 -13.54
N LEU A 83 6.78 7.40 -14.28
CA LEU A 83 8.13 7.58 -14.80
C LEU A 83 8.26 8.84 -15.65
N ALA A 84 7.34 9.08 -16.60
CA ALA A 84 7.33 10.28 -17.43
C ALA A 84 7.20 11.59 -16.61
N ARG A 85 6.51 11.54 -15.47
CA ARG A 85 6.41 12.69 -14.56
C ARG A 85 7.68 12.86 -13.72
N MET A 86 8.29 11.78 -13.30
CA MET A 86 9.56 11.80 -12.56
C MET A 86 10.69 12.29 -13.46
N GLU A 87 10.67 12.00 -14.75
CA GLU A 87 11.64 12.55 -15.71
C GLU A 87 11.62 14.07 -15.75
N LYS A 88 10.44 14.68 -15.78
CA LYS A 88 10.30 16.14 -15.72
C LYS A 88 10.85 16.75 -14.45
N LEU A 89 10.73 16.04 -13.32
CA LEU A 89 11.33 16.47 -12.05
C LEU A 89 12.85 16.28 -12.07
N HIS A 90 13.33 15.17 -12.63
CA HIS A 90 14.73 14.89 -12.79
C HIS A 90 15.41 15.98 -13.64
N GLU A 91 14.92 16.24 -14.86
CA GLU A 91 15.45 17.28 -15.75
C GLU A 91 15.57 18.64 -15.04
N LYS A 92 14.55 19.00 -14.27
CA LYS A 92 14.48 20.32 -13.63
C LYS A 92 15.33 20.47 -12.37
N TYR A 93 15.52 19.37 -11.61
CA TYR A 93 16.06 19.47 -10.25
C TYR A 93 17.32 18.61 -10.01
N GLN A 94 17.80 17.79 -10.96
CA GLN A 94 19.04 17.02 -10.80
C GLN A 94 20.23 17.89 -10.44
N ALA A 95 20.42 19.01 -11.14
CA ALA A 95 21.51 19.96 -10.88
C ALA A 95 21.35 20.73 -9.55
N LYS A 96 20.22 20.56 -8.86
CA LYS A 96 19.90 21.19 -7.57
C LYS A 96 19.90 20.19 -6.41
N GLY A 97 20.36 18.98 -6.64
CA GLY A 97 20.56 17.95 -5.63
C GLY A 97 19.45 16.89 -5.52
N LEU A 98 18.56 16.77 -6.54
CA LEU A 98 17.60 15.67 -6.63
C LEU A 98 18.18 14.51 -7.43
N ALA A 99 18.27 13.32 -6.87
CA ALA A 99 18.42 12.09 -7.65
C ALA A 99 17.06 11.39 -7.81
N VAL A 100 16.79 10.87 -9.00
CA VAL A 100 15.66 9.97 -9.27
C VAL A 100 16.22 8.64 -9.73
N VAL A 101 15.66 7.54 -9.23
CA VAL A 101 16.11 6.17 -9.50
C VAL A 101 14.87 5.31 -9.74
N GLY A 102 14.76 4.70 -10.91
CA GLY A 102 13.70 3.73 -11.19
C GLY A 102 14.15 2.33 -10.78
N VAL A 103 13.39 1.67 -9.90
CA VAL A 103 13.63 0.30 -9.46
C VAL A 103 12.58 -0.59 -10.11
N ASN A 104 12.99 -1.35 -11.11
CA ASN A 104 12.08 -2.27 -11.80
C ASN A 104 11.83 -3.52 -10.96
N ALA A 105 10.56 -3.80 -10.74
CA ALA A 105 10.07 -4.94 -9.96
C ALA A 105 9.08 -5.76 -10.82
N ASP A 106 9.46 -6.10 -12.06
CA ASP A 106 8.63 -6.90 -12.94
C ASP A 106 8.47 -8.34 -12.46
N GLU A 107 9.58 -8.96 -12.18
CA GLU A 107 9.68 -10.39 -11.84
C GLU A 107 10.92 -10.66 -10.97
N PRO A 108 10.90 -11.73 -10.14
CA PRO A 108 12.03 -12.05 -9.27
C PRO A 108 13.31 -12.41 -10.03
N ARG A 109 13.21 -13.06 -11.20
CA ARG A 109 14.34 -13.40 -12.07
C ARG A 109 14.36 -12.45 -13.27
N VAL A 110 15.38 -11.62 -13.32
CA VAL A 110 15.55 -10.68 -14.44
C VAL A 110 15.98 -11.42 -15.70
N SER A 111 15.10 -11.47 -16.69
CA SER A 111 15.34 -12.12 -17.99
C SER A 111 15.82 -11.11 -19.04
N ASP A 112 16.34 -11.62 -20.16
CA ASP A 112 16.66 -10.77 -21.32
C ASP A 112 15.42 -10.03 -21.85
N ALA A 113 14.26 -10.65 -21.76
CA ALA A 113 13.00 -10.02 -22.14
C ALA A 113 12.65 -8.85 -21.21
N THR A 114 12.86 -9.02 -19.90
CA THR A 114 12.70 -7.93 -18.91
C THR A 114 13.65 -6.78 -19.20
N LEU A 115 14.94 -7.06 -19.44
CA LEU A 115 15.92 -6.05 -19.79
C LEU A 115 15.55 -5.31 -21.08
N ALA A 116 15.08 -6.03 -22.10
CA ALA A 116 14.61 -5.43 -23.34
C ALA A 116 13.37 -4.54 -23.10
N GLY A 117 12.43 -5.00 -22.26
CA GLY A 117 11.26 -4.21 -21.86
C GLY A 117 11.63 -2.91 -21.16
N ILE A 118 12.55 -2.97 -20.19
CA ILE A 118 13.05 -1.78 -19.47
C ILE A 118 13.71 -0.78 -20.43
N LYS A 119 14.59 -1.27 -21.33
CA LYS A 119 15.22 -0.44 -22.37
C LYS A 119 14.18 0.19 -23.28
N GLY A 120 13.16 -0.58 -23.69
CA GLY A 120 12.07 -0.07 -24.52
C GLY A 120 11.24 1.04 -23.83
N VAL A 121 10.99 0.93 -22.53
CA VAL A 121 10.32 2.00 -21.76
C VAL A 121 11.22 3.22 -21.65
N ARG A 122 12.52 3.04 -21.31
CA ARG A 122 13.50 4.11 -21.24
C ARG A 122 13.55 4.93 -22.52
N ASP A 123 13.70 4.26 -23.64
CA ASP A 123 13.87 4.89 -24.95
C ASP A 123 12.59 5.59 -25.41
N ARG A 124 11.42 4.98 -25.21
CA ARG A 124 10.10 5.54 -25.54
C ARG A 124 9.74 6.79 -24.73
N LEU A 125 10.08 6.80 -23.43
CA LEU A 125 9.79 7.90 -22.52
C LEU A 125 10.94 8.88 -22.38
N HIS A 126 12.07 8.64 -23.08
CA HIS A 126 13.30 9.45 -23.00
C HIS A 126 13.80 9.62 -21.56
N ILE A 127 13.80 8.54 -20.76
CA ILE A 127 14.20 8.57 -19.35
C ILE A 127 15.72 8.80 -19.24
N GLY A 128 16.12 9.88 -18.58
CA GLY A 128 17.51 10.27 -18.35
C GLY A 128 18.07 9.76 -17.02
N PHE A 129 17.23 9.45 -16.04
CA PHE A 129 17.67 8.91 -14.74
C PHE A 129 17.91 7.38 -14.80
N PRO A 130 18.73 6.82 -13.87
CA PRO A 130 19.03 5.39 -13.83
C PRO A 130 17.78 4.52 -13.66
N LEU A 131 17.63 3.52 -14.53
CA LEU A 131 16.69 2.41 -14.35
C LEU A 131 17.47 1.17 -13.92
N LEU A 132 17.10 0.60 -12.79
CA LEU A 132 17.78 -0.52 -12.14
C LEU A 132 16.83 -1.71 -12.02
N THR A 133 17.40 -2.89 -11.95
CA THR A 133 16.69 -4.16 -11.75
C THR A 133 16.82 -4.63 -10.32
N ASP A 134 15.75 -5.19 -9.77
CA ASP A 134 15.68 -5.75 -8.41
C ASP A 134 15.62 -7.28 -8.47
N GLU A 135 16.78 -7.91 -8.63
CA GLU A 135 16.91 -9.38 -8.66
C GLU A 135 16.39 -9.99 -7.35
N GLY A 136 15.48 -10.94 -7.46
CA GLY A 136 14.80 -11.56 -6.32
C GLY A 136 13.75 -10.68 -5.65
N LEU A 137 13.45 -9.50 -6.19
CA LEU A 137 12.56 -8.49 -5.59
C LEU A 137 12.95 -8.13 -4.15
N THR A 138 14.24 -8.21 -3.84
CA THR A 138 14.76 -8.03 -2.48
C THR A 138 14.50 -6.62 -1.97
N THR A 139 14.83 -5.60 -2.76
CA THR A 139 14.61 -4.20 -2.39
C THR A 139 13.12 -3.88 -2.30
N PHE A 140 12.32 -4.40 -3.22
CA PHE A 140 10.86 -4.29 -3.20
C PHE A 140 10.27 -4.81 -1.87
N HIS A 141 10.68 -6.01 -1.44
CA HIS A 141 10.21 -6.61 -0.20
C HIS A 141 10.78 -5.91 1.05
N ASP A 142 12.06 -5.55 1.04
CA ASP A 142 12.70 -4.87 2.19
C ASP A 142 12.10 -3.48 2.42
N TYR A 143 11.73 -2.75 1.36
CA TYR A 143 10.99 -1.50 1.47
C TYR A 143 9.51 -1.70 1.79
N GLY A 144 9.02 -2.93 1.80
CA GLY A 144 7.62 -3.25 2.07
C GLY A 144 6.64 -2.67 1.05
N VAL A 145 7.06 -2.58 -0.20
CA VAL A 145 6.20 -2.09 -1.29
C VAL A 145 5.03 -3.04 -1.48
N ILE A 146 3.81 -2.53 -1.48
CA ILE A 146 2.59 -3.32 -1.60
C ILE A 146 1.91 -3.21 -2.97
N ALA A 147 2.26 -2.19 -3.74
CA ALA A 147 1.64 -1.88 -5.02
C ALA A 147 2.62 -1.17 -5.96
N LEU A 148 2.43 -1.29 -7.29
CA LEU A 148 3.23 -0.61 -8.30
C LEU A 148 2.33 0.34 -9.14
N PRO A 149 2.84 1.52 -9.43
CA PRO A 149 4.11 2.10 -8.97
C PRO A 149 4.04 2.64 -7.55
N THR A 150 5.17 2.64 -6.83
CA THR A 150 5.33 3.30 -5.52
C THR A 150 6.56 4.19 -5.54
N THR A 151 6.44 5.40 -5.00
CA THR A 151 7.57 6.35 -4.89
C THR A 151 7.92 6.54 -3.42
N VAL A 152 9.20 6.39 -3.10
CA VAL A 152 9.77 6.63 -1.77
C VAL A 152 10.82 7.73 -1.89
N VAL A 153 10.71 8.79 -1.08
CA VAL A 153 11.69 9.88 -1.04
C VAL A 153 12.55 9.73 0.20
N LEU A 154 13.84 9.71 -0.02
CA LEU A 154 14.88 9.56 1.01
C LEU A 154 15.72 10.83 1.11
N ASP A 155 16.17 11.16 2.32
CA ASP A 155 17.21 12.17 2.50
C ASP A 155 18.63 11.57 2.34
N THR A 156 19.65 12.36 2.62
CA THR A 156 21.07 11.98 2.49
C THR A 156 21.50 10.89 3.49
N GLU A 157 20.74 10.71 4.58
CA GLU A 157 20.94 9.70 5.61
C GLU A 157 20.03 8.46 5.39
N ARG A 158 19.39 8.39 4.23
CA ARG A 158 18.43 7.34 3.86
C ARG A 158 17.18 7.28 4.75
N VAL A 159 16.84 8.38 5.44
CA VAL A 159 15.56 8.46 6.16
C VAL A 159 14.43 8.71 5.18
N ILE A 160 13.37 7.93 5.27
CA ILE A 160 12.16 8.10 4.46
C ILE A 160 11.51 9.43 4.85
N ARG A 161 11.39 10.33 3.90
CA ARG A 161 10.80 11.66 4.08
C ARG A 161 9.40 11.75 3.48
N TYR A 162 9.13 10.91 2.47
CA TYR A 162 7.83 10.82 1.82
C TYR A 162 7.66 9.44 1.17
N GLU A 163 6.46 8.89 1.18
CA GLU A 163 6.08 7.71 0.41
C GLU A 163 4.68 7.88 -0.17
N ILE A 164 4.45 7.34 -1.38
CA ILE A 164 3.16 7.35 -2.05
C ILE A 164 3.05 6.18 -3.02
N SER A 165 1.91 5.48 -3.00
CA SER A 165 1.56 4.49 -3.99
C SER A 165 0.82 5.14 -5.17
N GLY A 166 1.10 4.68 -6.39
CA GLY A 166 0.58 5.31 -7.59
C GLY A 166 1.05 6.76 -7.77
N PHE A 167 0.22 7.57 -8.39
CA PHE A 167 0.35 9.02 -8.41
C PHE A 167 -1.05 9.62 -8.47
N PRO A 168 -1.79 9.57 -7.36
CA PRO A 168 -3.16 10.07 -7.32
C PRO A 168 -3.20 11.59 -7.55
N LEU A 169 -4.33 12.07 -8.05
CA LEU A 169 -4.52 13.51 -8.33
C LEU A 169 -4.30 14.39 -7.11
N VAL A 170 -4.73 13.92 -5.92
CA VAL A 170 -4.66 14.71 -4.68
C VAL A 170 -3.32 14.56 -3.97
N GLY A 171 -2.71 13.38 -3.94
CA GLY A 171 -1.43 13.15 -3.24
C GLY A 171 -0.19 13.40 -4.08
N GLY A 172 -0.30 13.27 -5.39
CA GLY A 172 0.81 13.43 -6.32
C GLY A 172 1.35 14.85 -6.40
N GLU A 173 0.50 15.86 -6.32
CA GLU A 173 0.93 17.26 -6.26
C GLU A 173 1.65 17.55 -4.94
N ALA A 174 1.16 17.04 -3.82
CA ALA A 174 1.79 17.22 -2.51
C ALA A 174 3.21 16.62 -2.46
N LEU A 175 3.45 15.49 -3.13
CA LEU A 175 4.81 14.94 -3.30
C LEU A 175 5.72 15.93 -4.06
N VAL A 176 5.23 16.48 -5.18
CA VAL A 176 6.00 17.46 -5.97
C VAL A 176 6.30 18.71 -5.15
N ASP A 177 5.31 19.25 -4.46
CA ASP A 177 5.46 20.44 -3.61
C ASP A 177 6.47 20.19 -2.48
N PHE A 178 6.42 19.01 -1.84
CA PHE A 178 7.39 18.61 -0.83
C PHE A 178 8.83 18.57 -1.40
N VAL A 179 9.02 17.91 -2.54
CA VAL A 179 10.33 17.77 -3.19
C VAL A 179 10.86 19.15 -3.58
N VAL A 180 10.04 19.97 -4.24
CA VAL A 180 10.42 21.32 -4.68
C VAL A 180 10.79 22.21 -3.50
N ALA A 181 9.95 22.24 -2.45
CA ALA A 181 10.22 23.05 -1.27
C ALA A 181 11.52 22.62 -0.59
N THR A 182 11.76 21.33 -0.42
CA THR A 182 12.99 20.81 0.19
C THR A 182 14.22 21.15 -0.65
N ILE A 183 14.17 21.00 -1.95
CA ILE A 183 15.28 21.30 -2.88
C ILE A 183 15.58 22.79 -2.91
N GLU A 184 14.55 23.64 -2.90
CA GLU A 184 14.70 25.10 -2.96
C GLU A 184 14.95 25.73 -1.58
N GLY A 185 14.98 24.95 -0.51
CA GLY A 185 15.15 25.45 0.87
C GLY A 185 13.98 26.30 1.34
N LYS A 186 12.80 26.16 0.73
CA LYS A 186 11.57 26.83 1.13
C LYS A 186 10.84 25.98 2.16
N LYS A 187 10.11 26.64 3.05
CA LYS A 187 9.17 25.90 3.91
C LYS A 187 8.08 25.34 3.00
N ALA A 188 7.93 24.00 2.98
CA ALA A 188 6.92 23.37 2.17
C ALA A 188 5.55 23.97 2.51
N ALA A 189 4.84 24.45 1.49
CA ALA A 189 3.50 25.02 1.64
C ALA A 189 2.43 23.92 1.84
N THR A 190 2.83 22.75 2.35
CA THR A 190 1.89 21.66 2.60
C THR A 190 1.09 21.96 3.84
N THR A 191 -0.21 22.01 3.69
CA THR A 191 -1.20 22.00 4.76
C THR A 191 -1.02 20.82 5.73
N ASP A 192 -0.08 19.93 5.45
CA ASP A 192 0.24 18.71 6.19
C ASP A 192 1.55 18.76 7.00
N ASP A 193 2.24 19.90 7.05
CA ASP A 193 3.37 20.12 7.98
C ASP A 193 2.93 20.23 9.45
N LYS A 194 1.63 20.11 9.71
CA LYS A 194 1.12 19.73 11.02
C LYS A 194 1.43 18.28 11.27
N ALA A 195 2.74 18.08 11.59
CA ALA A 195 3.24 16.85 12.20
C ALA A 195 2.76 15.55 11.50
N ARG A 196 3.39 15.18 10.38
CA ARG A 196 3.44 13.77 10.05
C ARG A 196 3.84 13.06 11.32
N TYR A 197 2.96 12.19 11.81
CA TYR A 197 3.17 11.47 13.04
C TYR A 197 4.55 10.80 13.02
N GLN A 198 5.35 11.09 14.05
CA GLN A 198 6.66 10.48 14.26
C GLN A 198 6.56 9.61 15.51
N PRO A 199 6.78 8.30 15.42
CA PRO A 199 6.70 7.43 16.58
C PRO A 199 7.75 7.81 17.62
N ASN A 200 7.41 7.61 18.89
CA ASN A 200 8.35 7.74 20.00
C ASN A 200 9.60 6.90 19.71
N LYS A 201 10.80 7.44 20.03
CA LYS A 201 12.08 6.76 19.77
C LYS A 201 12.16 5.36 20.39
N ASN A 202 11.58 5.15 21.59
CA ASN A 202 11.55 3.82 22.22
C ASN A 202 10.58 2.89 21.48
N ALA A 203 9.39 3.37 21.08
CA ALA A 203 8.46 2.59 20.29
C ALA A 203 9.08 2.15 18.97
N LEU A 204 9.76 3.05 18.27
CA LEU A 204 10.47 2.74 17.03
C LEU A 204 11.58 1.70 17.25
N ARG A 205 12.35 1.83 18.33
CA ARG A 205 13.38 0.84 18.69
C ARG A 205 12.78 -0.54 18.94
N PHE A 206 11.73 -0.64 19.75
CA PHE A 206 11.06 -1.90 20.01
C PHE A 206 10.45 -2.50 18.76
N TYR A 207 9.84 -1.68 17.90
CA TYR A 207 9.32 -2.12 16.62
C TYR A 207 10.41 -2.73 15.73
N LYS A 208 11.56 -2.05 15.56
CA LYS A 208 12.72 -2.58 14.81
C LYS A 208 13.24 -3.92 15.40
N MET A 209 13.25 -4.07 16.72
CA MET A 209 13.60 -5.34 17.39
C MET A 209 12.60 -6.44 17.03
N GLY A 210 11.30 -6.14 17.02
CA GLY A 210 10.25 -7.07 16.60
C GLY A 210 10.43 -7.52 15.14
N GLN A 211 10.64 -6.58 14.24
CA GLN A 211 10.87 -6.85 12.82
C GLN A 211 12.10 -7.74 12.60
N THR A 212 13.22 -7.42 13.27
CA THR A 212 14.43 -8.25 13.18
C THR A 212 14.20 -9.66 13.69
N THR A 213 13.43 -9.80 14.77
CA THR A 213 13.11 -11.09 15.37
C THR A 213 12.20 -11.93 14.47
N LEU A 214 11.25 -11.30 13.74
CA LEU A 214 10.38 -11.99 12.78
C LEU A 214 11.13 -12.64 11.60
N LYS A 215 12.30 -12.13 11.23
CA LYS A 215 13.14 -12.76 10.19
C LYS A 215 13.59 -14.18 10.59
N SER A 216 13.55 -14.50 11.89
CA SER A 216 13.78 -15.86 12.40
C SER A 216 12.43 -16.58 12.60
N LYS A 217 12.11 -17.57 11.76
CA LYS A 217 10.85 -18.33 11.76
C LYS A 217 10.45 -18.96 13.12
N ARG A 218 11.37 -19.06 14.08
CA ARG A 218 11.16 -19.72 15.40
C ARG A 218 10.92 -18.74 16.55
N MET A 219 10.92 -17.42 16.31
CA MET A 219 10.92 -16.41 17.38
C MET A 219 9.66 -15.53 17.36
N GLY A 220 8.52 -16.07 16.91
CA GLY A 220 7.25 -15.33 16.85
C GLY A 220 6.80 -14.75 18.18
N ASP A 221 6.95 -15.50 19.30
CA ASP A 221 6.56 -15.01 20.64
C ASP A 221 7.46 -13.85 21.12
N THR A 222 8.74 -13.91 20.78
CA THR A 222 9.67 -12.81 21.08
C THR A 222 9.35 -11.57 20.23
N ALA A 223 8.97 -11.74 18.98
CA ALA A 223 8.55 -10.65 18.10
C ALA A 223 7.26 -9.99 18.64
N GLU A 224 6.28 -10.80 19.06
CA GLU A 224 5.05 -10.32 19.70
C GLU A 224 5.34 -9.45 20.92
N MET A 225 6.22 -9.92 21.81
CA MET A 225 6.63 -9.16 23.00
C MET A 225 7.19 -7.77 22.60
N TRP A 226 8.03 -7.71 21.59
CA TRP A 226 8.59 -6.44 21.14
C TRP A 226 7.56 -5.51 20.51
N PHE A 227 6.64 -6.02 19.71
CA PHE A 227 5.56 -5.21 19.15
C PHE A 227 4.62 -4.68 20.23
N LYS A 228 4.28 -5.49 21.26
CA LYS A 228 3.50 -5.03 22.41
C LYS A 228 4.21 -3.91 23.17
N LYS A 229 5.51 -4.03 23.41
CA LYS A 229 6.31 -2.95 24.01
C LYS A 229 6.34 -1.68 23.13
N ALA A 230 6.30 -1.82 21.81
CA ALA A 230 6.21 -0.68 20.92
C ALA A 230 4.86 0.02 21.05
N VAL A 231 3.74 -0.71 21.14
CA VAL A 231 2.39 -0.18 21.40
C VAL A 231 2.31 0.50 22.78
N GLU A 232 2.87 -0.11 23.82
CA GLU A 232 2.93 0.47 25.16
C GLU A 232 3.72 1.79 25.20
N ALA A 233 4.83 1.86 24.47
CA ALA A 233 5.64 3.06 24.38
C ALA A 233 4.98 4.19 23.56
N ASP A 234 4.16 3.84 22.58
CA ASP A 234 3.42 4.77 21.74
C ASP A 234 2.19 4.11 21.13
N SER A 235 1.05 4.30 21.73
CA SER A 235 -0.22 3.70 21.28
C SER A 235 -0.71 4.27 19.95
N SER A 236 -0.18 5.41 19.49
CA SER A 236 -0.53 5.99 18.17
C SER A 236 0.27 5.36 17.03
N PHE A 237 1.29 4.56 17.34
CA PHE A 237 2.12 3.91 16.35
C PHE A 237 1.40 2.72 15.70
N VAL A 238 0.95 2.89 14.47
CA VAL A 238 0.08 1.93 13.75
C VAL A 238 0.81 0.65 13.34
N LEU A 239 2.08 0.74 12.92
CA LEU A 239 2.82 -0.41 12.39
C LEU A 239 2.97 -1.61 13.36
N PRO A 240 3.18 -1.43 14.67
CA PRO A 240 3.15 -2.56 15.61
C PRO A 240 1.81 -3.28 15.64
N HIS A 241 0.68 -2.55 15.59
CA HIS A 241 -0.66 -3.15 15.52
C HIS A 241 -0.85 -3.98 14.24
N LEU A 242 -0.43 -3.46 13.08
CA LEU A 242 -0.45 -4.23 11.82
C LEU A 242 0.39 -5.51 11.91
N SER A 243 1.57 -5.42 12.54
CA SER A 243 2.47 -6.57 12.70
C SER A 243 1.90 -7.62 13.65
N LEU A 244 1.29 -7.19 14.77
CA LEU A 244 0.59 -8.08 15.70
C LEU A 244 -0.61 -8.76 15.03
N GLY A 245 -1.44 -8.00 14.32
CA GLY A 245 -2.58 -8.56 13.60
C GLY A 245 -2.17 -9.65 12.62
N LYS A 246 -1.12 -9.42 11.81
CA LYS A 246 -0.58 -10.42 10.90
C LYS A 246 -0.01 -11.64 11.62
N LEU A 247 0.71 -11.43 12.72
CA LEU A 247 1.26 -12.52 13.51
C LEU A 247 0.16 -13.40 14.11
N TYR A 248 -0.92 -12.80 14.61
CA TYR A 248 -2.08 -13.53 15.12
C TYR A 248 -2.81 -14.29 14.02
N LEU A 249 -2.97 -13.72 12.81
CA LEU A 249 -3.52 -14.46 11.67
C LEU A 249 -2.69 -15.69 11.31
N GLN A 250 -1.36 -15.58 11.32
CA GLN A 250 -0.46 -16.71 11.05
C GLN A 250 -0.60 -17.84 12.06
N ARG A 251 -0.99 -17.53 13.30
CA ARG A 251 -1.25 -18.51 14.37
C ARG A 251 -2.69 -19.02 14.38
N GLY A 252 -3.59 -18.43 13.61
CA GLY A 252 -5.02 -18.72 13.64
C GLY A 252 -5.81 -18.00 14.73
N ASP A 253 -5.18 -17.07 15.45
CA ASP A 253 -5.80 -16.27 16.52
C ASP A 253 -6.61 -15.10 15.93
N THR A 254 -7.65 -15.44 15.15
CA THR A 254 -8.42 -14.49 14.35
C THR A 254 -9.04 -13.36 15.17
N ALA A 255 -9.53 -13.65 16.39
CA ALA A 255 -10.14 -12.64 17.25
C ALA A 255 -9.13 -11.60 17.73
N LEU A 256 -7.89 -12.02 18.08
CA LEU A 256 -6.82 -11.11 18.44
C LEU A 256 -6.40 -10.26 17.22
N ALA A 257 -6.27 -10.90 16.05
CA ALA A 257 -5.94 -10.20 14.82
C ALA A 257 -6.97 -9.11 14.48
N GLN A 258 -8.26 -9.42 14.61
CA GLN A 258 -9.33 -8.45 14.37
C GLN A 258 -9.28 -7.28 15.35
N GLY A 259 -8.93 -7.52 16.62
CA GLY A 259 -8.69 -6.47 17.60
C GLY A 259 -7.61 -5.49 17.17
N GLU A 260 -6.47 -6.01 16.73
CA GLU A 260 -5.35 -5.19 16.27
C GLU A 260 -5.68 -4.38 15.02
N PHE A 261 -6.34 -4.99 14.03
CA PHE A 261 -6.75 -4.25 12.82
C PHE A 261 -7.81 -3.19 13.12
N LYS A 262 -8.68 -3.41 14.09
CA LYS A 262 -9.63 -2.39 14.56
C LYS A 262 -8.92 -1.17 15.15
N GLU A 263 -7.85 -1.38 15.93
CA GLU A 263 -7.00 -0.29 16.44
C GLU A 263 -6.33 0.49 15.30
N VAL A 264 -5.89 -0.21 14.25
CA VAL A 264 -5.37 0.44 13.04
C VAL A 264 -6.43 1.31 12.39
N LEU A 265 -7.63 0.75 12.13
CA LEU A 265 -8.71 1.45 11.43
C LEU A 265 -9.29 2.61 12.24
N ALA A 266 -9.20 2.58 13.57
CA ALA A 266 -9.57 3.70 14.42
C ALA A 266 -8.66 4.92 14.23
N LYS A 267 -7.39 4.70 13.88
CA LYS A 267 -6.38 5.74 13.66
C LYS A 267 -6.27 6.11 12.17
N GLU A 268 -6.31 5.11 11.31
CA GLU A 268 -6.19 5.21 9.85
C GLU A 268 -7.38 4.50 9.17
N PRO A 269 -8.55 5.14 9.05
CA PRO A 269 -9.77 4.51 8.50
C PRO A 269 -9.64 3.99 7.07
N THR A 270 -8.65 4.48 6.34
CA THR A 270 -8.38 4.09 4.95
C THR A 270 -7.15 3.18 4.81
N ASN A 271 -6.61 2.64 5.91
CA ASN A 271 -5.48 1.73 5.86
C ASN A 271 -5.85 0.46 5.08
N VAL A 272 -5.31 0.33 3.88
CA VAL A 272 -5.68 -0.74 2.94
C VAL A 272 -5.37 -2.14 3.48
N LEU A 273 -4.26 -2.29 4.21
CA LEU A 273 -3.87 -3.58 4.78
C LEU A 273 -4.88 -4.04 5.84
N ALA A 274 -5.23 -3.14 6.76
CA ALA A 274 -6.20 -3.44 7.81
C ALA A 274 -7.61 -3.67 7.25
N LEU A 275 -8.03 -2.88 6.25
CA LEU A 275 -9.31 -3.07 5.57
C LEU A 275 -9.38 -4.45 4.88
N CYS A 276 -8.35 -4.82 4.13
CA CYS A 276 -8.31 -6.10 3.41
C CYS A 276 -8.32 -7.29 4.38
N GLU A 277 -7.49 -7.28 5.40
CA GLU A 277 -7.40 -8.39 6.36
C GLU A 277 -8.68 -8.49 7.19
N SER A 278 -9.23 -7.36 7.67
CA SER A 278 -10.53 -7.36 8.39
C SER A 278 -11.67 -7.85 7.51
N GLY A 279 -11.70 -7.42 6.24
CA GLY A 279 -12.69 -7.88 5.27
C GLY A 279 -12.63 -9.40 5.06
N MET A 280 -11.41 -9.96 4.91
CA MET A 280 -11.21 -11.40 4.74
C MET A 280 -11.58 -12.21 5.99
N ILE A 281 -11.30 -11.68 7.18
CA ILE A 281 -11.76 -12.28 8.45
C ILE A 281 -13.29 -12.40 8.44
N LEU A 282 -14.00 -11.30 8.16
CA LEU A 282 -15.47 -11.30 8.13
C LEU A 282 -16.05 -12.26 7.08
N VAL A 283 -15.45 -12.35 5.91
CA VAL A 283 -15.85 -13.33 4.87
C VAL A 283 -15.71 -14.75 5.38
N ASN A 284 -14.63 -15.07 6.10
CA ASN A 284 -14.40 -16.40 6.66
C ASN A 284 -15.34 -16.72 7.84
N GLU A 285 -15.77 -15.71 8.59
CA GLU A 285 -16.80 -15.83 9.65
C GLU A 285 -18.23 -15.97 9.09
N GLY A 286 -18.42 -15.95 7.78
CA GLY A 286 -19.73 -16.00 7.13
C GLY A 286 -20.47 -14.67 7.05
N LYS A 287 -19.82 -13.56 7.40
CA LYS A 287 -20.33 -12.19 7.30
C LYS A 287 -19.94 -11.56 5.94
N GLY A 288 -20.29 -12.26 4.85
CA GLY A 288 -19.84 -11.92 3.49
C GLY A 288 -20.13 -10.47 3.10
N GLY A 289 -21.35 -9.98 3.34
CA GLY A 289 -21.73 -8.59 2.99
C GLY A 289 -20.88 -7.52 3.68
N GLU A 290 -20.61 -7.68 5.00
CA GLU A 290 -19.75 -6.76 5.76
C GLU A 290 -18.28 -6.85 5.26
N GLY A 291 -17.81 -8.07 5.01
CA GLY A 291 -16.47 -8.30 4.46
C GLY A 291 -16.27 -7.65 3.10
N VAL A 292 -17.22 -7.83 2.18
CA VAL A 292 -17.19 -7.17 0.86
C VAL A 292 -17.16 -5.65 0.98
N ALA A 293 -17.93 -5.06 1.91
CA ALA A 293 -17.94 -3.61 2.10
C ALA A 293 -16.55 -3.06 2.50
N LEU A 294 -15.82 -3.76 3.39
CA LEU A 294 -14.46 -3.39 3.75
C LEU A 294 -13.48 -3.57 2.58
N LEU A 295 -13.59 -4.66 1.83
CA LEU A 295 -12.75 -4.91 0.65
C LEU A 295 -12.98 -3.87 -0.47
N GLU A 296 -14.21 -3.44 -0.68
CA GLU A 296 -14.52 -2.35 -1.60
C GLU A 296 -13.98 -0.99 -1.12
N SER A 297 -14.01 -0.74 0.18
CA SER A 297 -13.36 0.44 0.77
C SER A 297 -11.85 0.41 0.58
N ALA A 298 -11.21 -0.74 0.82
CA ALA A 298 -9.79 -0.95 0.57
C ALA A 298 -9.41 -0.68 -0.89
N ARG A 299 -10.19 -1.23 -1.83
CA ARG A 299 -9.99 -1.05 -3.28
C ARG A 299 -10.11 0.42 -3.71
N LYS A 300 -11.00 1.18 -3.08
CA LYS A 300 -11.12 2.63 -3.33
C LYS A 300 -9.95 3.42 -2.76
N SER A 301 -9.38 2.96 -1.65
CA SER A 301 -8.23 3.60 -1.00
C SER A 301 -6.93 3.33 -1.76
N GLU A 302 -6.74 2.13 -2.28
CA GLU A 302 -5.55 1.72 -3.03
C GLU A 302 -5.93 0.78 -4.19
N GLU A 303 -6.11 1.36 -5.37
CA GLU A 303 -6.49 0.63 -6.57
C GLU A 303 -5.39 -0.30 -7.13
N ALA A 304 -4.15 -0.12 -6.72
CA ALA A 304 -3.02 -0.93 -7.19
C ALA A 304 -2.67 -2.09 -6.24
N TYR A 305 -3.49 -2.35 -5.21
CA TYR A 305 -3.28 -3.43 -4.26
C TYR A 305 -4.09 -4.67 -4.64
N ALA A 306 -3.47 -5.66 -5.29
CA ALA A 306 -4.12 -6.87 -5.81
C ALA A 306 -4.93 -7.67 -4.76
N PRO A 307 -4.52 -7.79 -3.47
CA PRO A 307 -5.31 -8.49 -2.47
C PRO A 307 -6.73 -7.99 -2.30
N CYS A 308 -6.99 -6.69 -2.47
CA CYS A 308 -8.34 -6.14 -2.39
C CYS A 308 -9.29 -6.78 -3.41
N TYR A 309 -8.77 -7.10 -4.59
CA TYR A 309 -9.54 -7.70 -5.68
C TYR A 309 -9.72 -9.19 -5.50
N TYR A 310 -8.65 -9.96 -5.24
CA TYR A 310 -8.83 -11.41 -5.15
C TYR A 310 -9.54 -11.83 -3.86
N TYR A 311 -9.46 -11.07 -2.76
CA TYR A 311 -10.30 -11.30 -1.58
C TYR A 311 -11.78 -10.99 -1.87
N ALA A 312 -12.08 -9.91 -2.61
CA ALA A 312 -13.44 -9.62 -3.05
C ALA A 312 -13.96 -10.72 -3.99
N GLY A 313 -13.14 -11.19 -4.92
CA GLY A 313 -13.47 -12.32 -5.79
C GLY A 313 -13.79 -13.59 -5.00
N TYR A 314 -12.99 -13.90 -3.98
CA TYR A 314 -13.26 -15.02 -3.08
C TYR A 314 -14.57 -14.85 -2.30
N ALA A 315 -14.82 -13.63 -1.80
CA ALA A 315 -16.07 -13.32 -1.08
C ALA A 315 -17.30 -13.52 -1.97
N TYR A 316 -17.29 -12.97 -3.19
CA TYR A 316 -18.36 -13.19 -4.16
C TYR A 316 -18.55 -14.68 -4.52
N GLY A 317 -17.42 -15.41 -4.66
CA GLY A 317 -17.47 -16.86 -4.90
C GLY A 317 -18.15 -17.61 -3.76
N LYS A 318 -17.89 -17.27 -2.51
CA LYS A 318 -18.58 -17.86 -1.34
C LYS A 318 -20.09 -17.56 -1.32
N GLU A 319 -20.50 -16.44 -1.88
CA GLU A 319 -21.91 -16.08 -2.06
C GLU A 319 -22.56 -16.72 -3.31
N GLY A 320 -21.83 -17.52 -4.07
CA GLY A 320 -22.32 -18.12 -5.32
C GLY A 320 -22.40 -17.17 -6.51
N LYS A 321 -21.87 -15.96 -6.40
CA LYS A 321 -21.85 -14.92 -7.45
C LYS A 321 -20.64 -15.10 -8.35
N LEU A 322 -20.60 -16.21 -9.10
CA LEU A 322 -19.42 -16.63 -9.87
C LEU A 322 -18.97 -15.59 -10.90
N ALA A 323 -19.90 -14.91 -11.59
CA ALA A 323 -19.54 -13.91 -12.59
C ALA A 323 -18.83 -12.69 -11.98
N ASP A 324 -19.30 -12.21 -10.82
CA ASP A 324 -18.66 -11.10 -10.10
C ASP A 324 -17.29 -11.53 -9.54
N ALA A 325 -17.20 -12.77 -9.03
CA ALA A 325 -15.95 -13.35 -8.56
C ALA A 325 -14.89 -13.37 -9.67
N VAL A 326 -15.22 -13.91 -10.84
CA VAL A 326 -14.29 -13.97 -11.99
C VAL A 326 -13.84 -12.57 -12.40
N LYS A 327 -14.77 -11.61 -12.48
CA LYS A 327 -14.45 -10.21 -12.79
C LYS A 327 -13.41 -9.64 -11.81
N MET A 328 -13.56 -9.91 -10.51
CA MET A 328 -12.60 -9.43 -9.51
C MET A 328 -11.22 -10.08 -9.67
N PHE A 329 -11.15 -11.36 -9.99
CA PHE A 329 -9.88 -12.03 -10.28
C PHE A 329 -9.21 -11.48 -11.56
N ASP A 330 -9.98 -11.17 -12.59
CA ASP A 330 -9.45 -10.58 -13.82
C ASP A 330 -8.94 -9.15 -13.58
N GLU A 331 -9.54 -8.39 -12.68
CA GLU A 331 -9.01 -7.10 -12.25
C GLU A 331 -7.73 -7.27 -11.38
N ALA A 332 -7.70 -8.26 -10.47
CA ALA A 332 -6.48 -8.58 -9.71
C ALA A 332 -5.30 -8.91 -10.62
N GLU A 333 -5.54 -9.71 -11.66
CA GLU A 333 -4.52 -10.08 -12.67
C GLU A 333 -4.00 -8.85 -13.44
N LYS A 334 -4.86 -7.87 -13.75
CA LYS A 334 -4.44 -6.61 -14.38
C LYS A 334 -3.59 -5.74 -13.44
N VAL A 335 -3.89 -5.78 -12.13
CA VAL A 335 -3.16 -5.03 -11.11
C VAL A 335 -1.78 -5.63 -10.87
N ASN A 336 -1.70 -6.95 -10.71
CA ASN A 336 -0.45 -7.67 -10.60
C ASN A 336 -0.58 -9.08 -11.22
N PRO A 337 -0.11 -9.26 -12.46
CA PRO A 337 -0.19 -10.54 -13.18
C PRO A 337 0.70 -11.64 -12.59
N LEU A 338 1.63 -11.29 -11.69
CA LEU A 338 2.56 -12.22 -11.04
C LEU A 338 2.20 -12.53 -9.58
N ASP A 339 1.05 -12.03 -9.08
CA ASP A 339 0.57 -12.44 -7.76
C ASP A 339 -0.12 -13.81 -7.85
N TYR A 340 0.64 -14.87 -7.51
CA TYR A 340 0.14 -16.24 -7.55
C TYR A 340 -1.12 -16.45 -6.69
N ASN A 341 -1.34 -15.64 -5.63
CA ASN A 341 -2.53 -15.76 -4.78
C ASN A 341 -3.81 -15.46 -5.56
N THR A 342 -3.78 -14.54 -6.53
CA THR A 342 -4.91 -14.30 -7.44
C THR A 342 -5.39 -15.61 -8.05
N PHE A 343 -4.48 -16.42 -8.57
CA PHE A 343 -4.79 -17.68 -9.23
C PHE A 343 -5.15 -18.80 -8.23
N VAL A 344 -4.55 -18.80 -7.05
CA VAL A 344 -4.94 -19.73 -5.97
C VAL A 344 -6.38 -19.49 -5.53
N TYR A 345 -6.76 -18.24 -5.27
CA TYR A 345 -8.14 -17.92 -4.88
C TYR A 345 -9.14 -18.12 -6.02
N LYS A 346 -8.76 -17.77 -7.26
CA LYS A 346 -9.55 -18.06 -8.48
C LYS A 346 -9.81 -19.55 -8.62
N GLY A 347 -8.79 -20.40 -8.44
CA GLY A 347 -8.89 -21.85 -8.47
C GLY A 347 -9.89 -22.38 -7.43
N LYS A 348 -9.76 -21.94 -6.16
CA LYS A 348 -10.68 -22.34 -5.08
C LYS A 348 -12.15 -22.02 -5.38
N VAL A 349 -12.43 -20.84 -5.94
CA VAL A 349 -13.81 -20.42 -6.28
C VAL A 349 -14.35 -21.23 -7.46
N LEU A 350 -13.57 -21.45 -8.50
CA LEU A 350 -13.96 -22.22 -9.66
C LEU A 350 -14.21 -23.70 -9.30
N GLU A 351 -13.35 -24.28 -8.45
CA GLU A 351 -13.53 -25.63 -7.93
C GLU A 351 -14.85 -25.76 -7.14
N ALA A 352 -15.13 -24.83 -6.23
CA ALA A 352 -16.39 -24.80 -5.47
C ALA A 352 -17.62 -24.65 -6.38
N ALA A 353 -17.48 -23.95 -7.51
CA ALA A 353 -18.51 -23.81 -8.55
C ALA A 353 -18.57 -25.01 -9.51
N LYS A 354 -17.78 -26.08 -9.30
CA LYS A 354 -17.67 -27.28 -10.15
C LYS A 354 -17.12 -27.01 -11.56
N GLU A 355 -16.45 -25.89 -11.76
CA GLU A 355 -15.75 -25.52 -13.00
C GLU A 355 -14.32 -26.11 -12.99
N TRP A 356 -14.21 -27.43 -12.87
CA TRP A 356 -12.98 -28.16 -12.56
C TRP A 356 -11.80 -27.84 -13.49
N GLN A 357 -12.03 -27.85 -14.82
CA GLN A 357 -10.97 -27.57 -15.79
C GLN A 357 -10.42 -26.15 -15.68
N LYS A 358 -11.30 -25.17 -15.44
CA LYS A 358 -10.88 -23.78 -15.25
C LYS A 358 -10.14 -23.59 -13.92
N GLY A 359 -10.59 -24.30 -12.86
CA GLY A 359 -9.93 -24.32 -11.56
C GLY A 359 -8.52 -24.89 -11.65
N GLU A 360 -8.35 -26.02 -12.32
CA GLU A 360 -7.05 -26.65 -12.59
C GLU A 360 -6.12 -25.69 -13.36
N GLY A 361 -6.63 -25.02 -14.39
CA GLY A 361 -5.88 -24.02 -15.16
C GLY A 361 -5.40 -22.87 -14.31
N ALA A 362 -6.22 -22.39 -13.36
CA ALA A 362 -5.82 -21.33 -12.42
C ALA A 362 -4.70 -21.83 -11.48
N TYR A 363 -4.81 -23.00 -10.88
CA TYR A 363 -3.74 -23.55 -10.03
C TYR A 363 -2.43 -23.78 -10.78
N LYS A 364 -2.52 -24.25 -12.03
CA LYS A 364 -1.35 -24.41 -12.90
C LYS A 364 -0.64 -23.07 -13.11
N LYS A 365 -1.39 -22.00 -13.37
CA LYS A 365 -0.83 -20.67 -13.52
C LYS A 365 -0.17 -20.16 -12.22
N ALA A 366 -0.78 -20.40 -11.05
CA ALA A 366 -0.17 -20.10 -9.76
C ALA A 366 1.18 -20.83 -9.59
N LEU A 367 1.22 -22.13 -9.94
CA LEU A 367 2.43 -22.93 -9.84
C LEU A 367 3.54 -22.46 -10.81
N GLU A 368 3.18 -22.08 -12.04
CA GLU A 368 4.13 -21.50 -13.01
C GLU A 368 4.78 -20.24 -12.45
N ILE A 369 4.00 -19.33 -11.85
CA ILE A 369 4.54 -18.12 -11.22
C ILE A 369 5.48 -18.45 -10.07
N ILE A 370 5.10 -19.37 -9.17
CA ILE A 370 5.94 -19.79 -8.03
C ILE A 370 7.26 -20.40 -8.52
N LEU A 371 7.22 -21.25 -9.54
CA LEU A 371 8.41 -21.94 -10.06
C LEU A 371 9.33 -20.98 -10.84
N SER A 372 8.78 -19.97 -11.50
CA SER A 372 9.59 -18.94 -12.17
C SER A 372 10.27 -18.00 -11.19
N SER A 373 9.78 -17.96 -9.93
CA SER A 373 10.33 -17.09 -8.86
C SER A 373 11.44 -17.76 -8.05
N ASN A 374 11.67 -19.07 -8.21
CA ASN A 374 12.73 -19.85 -7.60
C ASN A 374 13.88 -20.11 -8.61
#